data_c2efc2ed3d71ee24a5eb77d8aaa080db
#
_entry.id   c2efc2ed3d71ee24a5eb77d8aaa080db
#
_cell.length_a   1.000
_cell.length_b   1.000
_cell.length_c   1.000
_cell.angle_alpha   90.00
_cell.angle_beta   90.00
_cell.angle_gamma   90.00
#
_symmetry.space_group_name_H-M   'P 1'
#
loop_
_entity.id
_entity.type
_entity.pdbx_description
1 polymer ?
#
loop_
_entity_poly.entity_id
_entity_poly.type
_entity_poly.pdbx_seq_one_letter_code
_entity_poly.pdbx_strand_id
1 'polypeptide(L)'
;MGKKEWKKIRHGIIIFVMAFFSAIPFVVYGKNIDSQETIRIGYIDYGGFIDLDENGEYTGYGVELLDKIAEYTGWKYEYVYDTWDNVLKKLESGEIDMICQAQRTPEREERFLLSKYWAGTEACVLYARMDDDRYYYNDFEAFNGIRVAGLKESFQNDDLKEYAKKKDFSFELKEYMTTEECFQALEEGAVDAVVQGSLVGMDDYKIICRFGAQPFYL
;
A
#
# COMPACT_ATOMS: atom_id res chain seq x y z
N MET A 1 37.83 -67.39 -5.74
CA MET A 1 36.89 -66.73 -4.81
C MET A 1 35.47 -66.91 -5.32
N GLY A 2 34.65 -67.70 -4.64
CA GLY A 2 33.43 -68.22 -5.22
C GLY A 2 32.25 -67.24 -5.10
N LYS A 3 31.27 -67.37 -6.01
CA LYS A 3 30.05 -66.56 -6.07
C LYS A 3 29.26 -66.38 -4.74
N LYS A 4 29.52 -67.25 -3.75
CA LYS A 4 28.94 -67.19 -2.40
C LYS A 4 29.55 -66.08 -1.52
N GLU A 5 30.82 -65.77 -1.69
CA GLU A 5 31.53 -64.74 -0.92
C GLU A 5 31.05 -63.32 -1.37
N TRP A 6 30.82 -63.13 -2.66
CA TRP A 6 30.29 -61.85 -3.18
C TRP A 6 28.88 -61.51 -2.71
N LYS A 7 28.04 -62.54 -2.47
CA LYS A 7 26.69 -62.30 -1.93
C LYS A 7 26.73 -61.83 -0.45
N LYS A 8 27.65 -62.37 0.37
CA LYS A 8 27.79 -61.94 1.74
C LYS A 8 28.33 -60.48 1.85
N ILE A 9 29.24 -60.10 0.99
CA ILE A 9 29.80 -58.75 0.97
C ILE A 9 28.73 -57.75 0.51
N ARG A 10 27.91 -58.09 -0.51
CA ARG A 10 26.82 -57.21 -0.97
C ARG A 10 25.75 -57.00 0.09
N HIS A 11 25.40 -58.04 0.88
CA HIS A 11 24.42 -57.88 1.95
C HIS A 11 24.97 -57.11 3.16
N GLY A 12 26.23 -57.26 3.48
CA GLY A 12 26.89 -56.48 4.52
C GLY A 12 27.00 -55.00 4.19
N ILE A 13 27.31 -54.68 2.95
CA ILE A 13 27.39 -53.26 2.47
C ILE A 13 25.98 -52.63 2.44
N ILE A 14 24.94 -53.36 2.01
CA ILE A 14 23.56 -52.83 1.96
C ILE A 14 23.04 -52.56 3.39
N ILE A 15 23.33 -53.48 4.35
CA ILE A 15 22.90 -53.27 5.74
C ILE A 15 23.66 -52.07 6.38
N PHE A 16 24.95 -51.87 6.04
CA PHE A 16 25.74 -50.76 6.57
C PHE A 16 25.28 -49.41 6.00
N VAL A 17 24.89 -49.34 4.72
CA VAL A 17 24.34 -48.16 4.08
C VAL A 17 22.96 -47.80 4.63
N MET A 18 22.10 -48.82 4.91
CA MET A 18 20.79 -48.57 5.52
C MET A 18 20.89 -48.15 7.00
N ALA A 19 21.87 -48.68 7.76
CA ALA A 19 22.09 -48.27 9.15
C ALA A 19 22.66 -46.86 9.26
N PHE A 20 23.40 -46.37 8.24
CA PHE A 20 23.94 -45.01 8.22
C PHE A 20 22.86 -43.98 7.88
N PHE A 21 21.83 -44.34 7.09
CA PHE A 21 20.72 -43.45 6.77
C PHE A 21 19.70 -43.31 7.91
N SER A 22 19.62 -44.27 8.82
CA SER A 22 18.71 -44.25 9.97
C SER A 22 19.26 -43.44 11.17
N ALA A 23 20.54 -43.00 11.14
CA ALA A 23 21.18 -42.28 12.21
C ALA A 23 21.43 -40.79 11.89
N ILE A 24 20.90 -40.26 10.77
CA ILE A 24 20.87 -38.82 10.55
C ILE A 24 19.70 -38.31 11.40
N PRO A 25 19.96 -37.58 12.51
CA PRO A 25 18.88 -36.88 13.17
C PRO A 25 18.29 -35.92 12.14
N PHE A 26 17.02 -36.13 11.82
CA PHE A 26 16.24 -35.09 11.11
C PHE A 26 16.19 -33.93 12.09
N VAL A 27 17.21 -33.06 12.03
CA VAL A 27 17.15 -31.77 12.69
C VAL A 27 16.10 -31.00 11.92
N VAL A 28 14.85 -31.15 12.37
CA VAL A 28 13.83 -30.16 12.06
C VAL A 28 14.39 -28.86 12.62
N TYR A 29 14.97 -28.05 11.75
CA TYR A 29 15.13 -26.64 12.04
C TYR A 29 13.71 -26.07 12.18
N GLY A 30 13.10 -26.30 13.31
CA GLY A 30 12.07 -25.46 13.82
C GLY A 30 12.75 -24.11 14.01
N LYS A 31 12.55 -23.19 13.08
CA LYS A 31 12.79 -21.77 13.32
C LYS A 31 12.04 -21.51 14.64
N ASN A 32 12.76 -21.30 15.73
CA ASN A 32 12.14 -20.81 16.95
C ASN A 32 11.43 -19.53 16.58
N ILE A 33 10.09 -19.58 16.54
CA ILE A 33 9.21 -18.43 16.31
C ILE A 33 9.14 -17.59 17.61
N ASP A 34 10.28 -17.48 18.33
CA ASP A 34 10.31 -16.83 19.64
C ASP A 34 10.85 -15.38 19.60
N SER A 35 11.20 -14.86 18.41
CA SER A 35 11.33 -13.44 18.19
C SER A 35 10.24 -13.00 17.20
N GLN A 36 9.08 -12.61 17.71
CA GLN A 36 8.11 -11.92 16.88
C GLN A 36 8.78 -10.68 16.29
N GLU A 37 8.99 -10.70 14.98
CA GLU A 37 9.57 -9.59 14.25
C GLU A 37 8.59 -8.42 14.28
N THR A 38 9.05 -7.23 14.69
CA THR A 38 8.24 -6.02 14.65
C THR A 38 8.51 -5.30 13.34
N ILE A 39 7.46 -5.05 12.58
CA ILE A 39 7.48 -4.36 11.29
C ILE A 39 6.93 -2.95 11.50
N ARG A 40 7.68 -1.94 11.15
CA ARG A 40 7.29 -0.52 11.23
C ARG A 40 6.51 -0.16 9.97
N ILE A 41 5.25 0.19 10.15
CA ILE A 41 4.31 0.52 9.08
C ILE A 41 4.18 2.03 8.99
N GLY A 42 4.64 2.63 7.88
CA GLY A 42 4.38 4.04 7.60
C GLY A 42 2.95 4.25 7.12
N TYR A 43 2.29 5.26 7.67
CA TYR A 43 0.94 5.63 7.24
C TYR A 43 0.70 7.14 7.29
N ILE A 44 -0.31 7.57 6.58
CA ILE A 44 -0.83 8.95 6.57
C ILE A 44 -2.27 8.94 7.06
N ASP A 45 -2.79 10.09 7.39
CA ASP A 45 -4.22 10.26 7.62
C ASP A 45 -4.98 10.08 6.29
N TYR A 46 -5.55 8.90 6.14
CA TYR A 46 -6.27 8.47 4.93
C TYR A 46 -7.50 7.68 5.37
N GLY A 47 -8.54 8.41 5.74
CA GLY A 47 -9.70 7.92 6.46
C GLY A 47 -10.24 6.58 5.95
N GLY A 48 -10.46 5.64 6.87
CA GLY A 48 -10.92 4.28 6.61
C GLY A 48 -9.82 3.28 6.24
N PHE A 49 -8.54 3.71 6.11
CA PHE A 49 -7.45 2.80 5.77
C PHE A 49 -6.61 2.39 6.98
N ILE A 50 -5.96 3.32 7.65
CA ILE A 50 -5.31 3.14 8.96
C ILE A 50 -5.67 4.36 9.79
N ASP A 51 -6.56 4.19 10.73
CA ASP A 51 -7.09 5.23 11.59
C ASP A 51 -6.90 4.86 13.07
N LEU A 52 -6.94 5.86 13.94
CA LEU A 52 -7.07 5.66 15.38
C LEU A 52 -8.54 5.87 15.78
N ASP A 53 -9.10 4.89 16.48
CA ASP A 53 -10.44 5.04 17.05
C ASP A 53 -10.43 5.91 18.32
N GLU A 54 -11.60 6.12 18.92
CA GLU A 54 -11.76 6.90 20.15
C GLU A 54 -11.01 6.32 21.37
N ASN A 55 -10.63 5.05 21.32
CA ASN A 55 -9.87 4.34 22.37
C ASN A 55 -8.36 4.38 22.12
N GLY A 56 -7.93 4.91 20.97
CA GLY A 56 -6.54 4.92 20.52
C GLY A 56 -6.08 3.58 19.93
N GLU A 57 -7.02 2.72 19.49
CA GLU A 57 -6.72 1.48 18.76
C GLU A 57 -6.71 1.72 17.25
N TYR A 58 -5.79 1.07 16.56
CA TYR A 58 -5.72 1.15 15.10
C TYR A 58 -6.83 0.34 14.45
N THR A 59 -7.50 0.93 13.49
CA THR A 59 -8.64 0.35 12.75
C THR A 59 -8.54 0.64 11.26
N GLY A 60 -9.40 0.04 10.47
CA GLY A 60 -9.52 0.29 9.03
C GLY A 60 -9.01 -0.86 8.17
N TYR A 61 -9.24 -0.74 6.85
CA TYR A 61 -8.92 -1.78 5.87
C TYR A 61 -7.45 -2.23 5.91
N GLY A 62 -6.51 -1.28 6.02
CA GLY A 62 -5.08 -1.57 6.08
C GLY A 62 -4.70 -2.36 7.34
N VAL A 63 -5.33 -2.04 8.48
CA VAL A 63 -5.12 -2.77 9.75
C VAL A 63 -5.64 -4.19 9.63
N GLU A 64 -6.87 -4.39 9.14
CA GLU A 64 -7.43 -5.73 8.93
C GLU A 64 -6.60 -6.58 7.96
N LEU A 65 -6.06 -5.97 6.90
CA LEU A 65 -5.15 -6.63 5.96
C LEU A 65 -3.86 -7.07 6.66
N LEU A 66 -3.23 -6.19 7.44
CA LEU A 66 -2.01 -6.47 8.19
C LEU A 66 -2.25 -7.57 9.24
N ASP A 67 -3.36 -7.54 9.94
CA ASP A 67 -3.74 -8.59 10.90
C ASP A 67 -3.84 -9.95 10.21
N LYS A 68 -4.41 -10.00 9.00
CA LYS A 68 -4.43 -11.24 8.22
C LYS A 68 -3.04 -11.71 7.81
N ILE A 69 -2.13 -10.82 7.49
CA ILE A 69 -0.73 -11.15 7.21
C ILE A 69 -0.05 -11.68 8.48
N ALA A 70 -0.31 -11.06 9.63
CA ALA A 70 0.23 -11.48 10.92
C ALA A 70 -0.17 -12.91 11.30
N GLU A 71 -1.38 -13.37 10.96
CA GLU A 71 -1.82 -14.76 11.18
C GLU A 71 -0.87 -15.79 10.52
N TYR A 72 -0.22 -15.43 9.41
CA TYR A 72 0.69 -16.31 8.67
C TYR A 72 2.17 -16.07 8.99
N THR A 73 2.55 -14.82 9.33
CA THR A 73 3.95 -14.43 9.52
C THR A 73 4.36 -14.41 10.98
N GLY A 74 3.41 -14.21 11.89
CA GLY A 74 3.65 -13.96 13.30
C GLY A 74 4.23 -12.55 13.56
N TRP A 75 4.20 -11.66 12.59
CA TRP A 75 4.70 -10.29 12.73
C TRP A 75 3.85 -9.50 13.73
N LYS A 76 4.51 -8.50 14.36
CA LYS A 76 3.85 -7.41 15.09
C LYS A 76 4.06 -6.13 14.33
N TYR A 77 3.12 -5.20 14.45
CA TYR A 77 3.20 -3.93 13.74
C TYR A 77 3.37 -2.78 14.72
N GLU A 78 4.22 -1.84 14.32
CA GLU A 78 4.36 -0.53 14.92
C GLU A 78 4.00 0.51 13.85
N TYR A 79 3.01 1.34 14.13
CA TYR A 79 2.51 2.32 13.16
C TYR A 79 3.22 3.65 13.32
N VAL A 80 3.76 4.19 12.23
CA VAL A 80 4.53 5.45 12.18
C VAL A 80 3.77 6.44 11.29
N TYR A 81 3.15 7.42 11.93
CA TYR A 81 2.44 8.50 11.24
C TYR A 81 3.43 9.54 10.70
N ASP A 82 3.23 10.00 9.46
CA ASP A 82 3.88 11.19 8.89
C ASP A 82 3.14 11.65 7.62
N THR A 83 3.62 12.71 6.98
CA THR A 83 3.16 13.11 5.64
C THR A 83 3.60 12.08 4.58
N TRP A 84 2.87 12.00 3.45
CA TRP A 84 3.19 11.02 2.39
C TRP A 84 4.64 11.13 1.89
N ASP A 85 5.11 12.34 1.63
CA ASP A 85 6.49 12.62 1.21
C ASP A 85 7.52 12.11 2.24
N ASN A 86 7.26 12.32 3.54
CA ASN A 86 8.14 11.85 4.60
C ASN A 86 8.07 10.33 4.78
N VAL A 87 6.89 9.72 4.67
CA VAL A 87 6.71 8.27 4.73
C VAL A 87 7.52 7.58 3.62
N LEU A 88 7.51 8.11 2.39
CA LEU A 88 8.35 7.58 1.31
C LEU A 88 9.84 7.71 1.60
N LYS A 89 10.29 8.84 2.16
CA LYS A 89 11.70 9.04 2.57
C LYS A 89 12.11 8.10 3.70
N LYS A 90 11.24 7.89 4.68
CA LYS A 90 11.47 6.94 5.79
C LYS A 90 11.57 5.50 5.31
N LEU A 91 10.76 5.11 4.32
CA LEU A 91 10.85 3.78 3.69
C LEU A 91 12.20 3.63 2.97
N GLU A 92 12.61 4.62 2.19
CA GLU A 92 13.89 4.61 1.47
C GLU A 92 15.11 4.58 2.40
N SER A 93 15.05 5.27 3.54
CA SER A 93 16.12 5.27 4.55
C SER A 93 16.11 4.02 5.45
N GLY A 94 15.07 3.19 5.42
CA GLY A 94 14.89 2.05 6.32
C GLY A 94 14.49 2.45 7.74
N GLU A 95 13.99 3.65 7.96
CA GLU A 95 13.38 4.07 9.23
C GLU A 95 12.03 3.38 9.45
N ILE A 96 11.29 3.10 8.39
CA ILE A 96 10.12 2.21 8.36
C ILE A 96 10.37 1.05 7.41
N ASP A 97 9.61 -0.03 7.56
CA ASP A 97 9.83 -1.27 6.84
C ASP A 97 8.81 -1.49 5.72
N MET A 98 7.61 -0.93 5.84
CA MET A 98 6.52 -1.16 4.90
C MET A 98 5.53 0.01 4.84
N ILE A 99 4.84 0.14 3.70
CA ILE A 99 3.64 0.94 3.47
C ILE A 99 2.59 0.03 2.84
N CYS A 100 1.29 0.20 3.20
CA CYS A 100 0.24 -0.73 2.77
C CYS A 100 -0.56 -0.30 1.53
N GLN A 101 -0.36 0.90 0.98
CA GLN A 101 -1.23 1.45 -0.06
C GLN A 101 -0.48 2.22 -1.15
N ALA A 102 0.65 1.68 -1.59
CA ALA A 102 1.40 2.30 -2.67
C ALA A 102 0.94 1.78 -4.04
N GLN A 103 0.62 2.68 -4.97
CA GLN A 103 0.42 2.32 -6.38
C GLN A 103 1.76 2.03 -7.04
N ARG A 104 1.73 1.12 -8.00
CA ARG A 104 2.90 0.74 -8.79
C ARG A 104 3.14 1.81 -9.86
N THR A 105 4.27 2.52 -9.76
CA THR A 105 4.75 3.44 -10.79
C THR A 105 6.18 3.06 -11.18
N PRO A 106 6.64 3.38 -12.41
CA PRO A 106 8.02 3.11 -12.81
C PRO A 106 9.05 3.67 -11.81
N GLU A 107 8.84 4.88 -11.32
CA GLU A 107 9.71 5.50 -10.32
C GLU A 107 9.76 4.70 -9.01
N ARG A 108 8.59 4.25 -8.52
CA ARG A 108 8.52 3.46 -7.28
C ARG A 108 9.15 2.07 -7.43
N GLU A 109 9.02 1.44 -8.61
CA GLU A 109 9.68 0.16 -8.91
C GLU A 109 11.20 0.25 -8.93
N GLU A 110 11.76 1.42 -9.25
CA GLU A 110 13.21 1.66 -9.19
C GLU A 110 13.71 1.84 -7.74
N ARG A 111 12.86 2.32 -6.84
CA ARG A 111 13.23 2.70 -5.45
C ARG A 111 12.84 1.66 -4.41
N PHE A 112 11.73 0.95 -4.61
CA PHE A 112 11.09 0.11 -3.60
C PHE A 112 10.77 -1.28 -4.13
N LEU A 113 10.70 -2.25 -3.23
CA LEU A 113 10.13 -3.55 -3.50
C LEU A 113 8.60 -3.47 -3.32
N LEU A 114 7.87 -3.90 -4.34
CA LEU A 114 6.43 -3.97 -4.29
C LEU A 114 5.99 -5.44 -4.22
N SER A 115 4.96 -5.72 -3.44
CA SER A 115 4.39 -7.06 -3.37
C SER A 115 4.00 -7.58 -4.77
N LYS A 116 4.11 -8.90 -4.97
CA LYS A 116 3.75 -9.52 -6.26
C LYS A 116 2.27 -9.36 -6.58
N TYR A 117 1.42 -9.47 -5.56
CA TYR A 117 -0.03 -9.37 -5.68
C TYR A 117 -0.49 -8.03 -5.13
N TRP A 118 -1.48 -7.46 -5.78
CA TRP A 118 -2.11 -6.24 -5.31
C TRP A 118 -2.97 -6.50 -4.06
N ALA A 119 -3.03 -5.51 -3.17
CA ALA A 119 -3.78 -5.57 -1.93
C ALA A 119 -5.23 -5.08 -2.09
N GLY A 120 -5.46 -4.22 -3.07
CA GLY A 120 -6.78 -3.69 -3.39
C GLY A 120 -6.73 -2.79 -4.62
N THR A 121 -7.84 -2.14 -4.93
CA THR A 121 -7.94 -1.16 -6.02
C THR A 121 -8.51 0.14 -5.50
N GLU A 122 -8.01 1.23 -6.03
CA GLU A 122 -8.45 2.58 -5.71
C GLU A 122 -8.66 3.38 -6.99
N ALA A 123 -9.69 4.21 -7.03
CA ALA A 123 -9.91 5.19 -8.10
C ALA A 123 -9.53 6.58 -7.62
N CYS A 124 -9.16 7.47 -8.55
CA CYS A 124 -9.05 8.88 -8.26
C CYS A 124 -10.43 9.55 -8.29
N VAL A 125 -10.65 10.50 -7.40
CA VAL A 125 -11.90 11.25 -7.27
C VAL A 125 -11.58 12.74 -7.20
N LEU A 126 -12.34 13.56 -7.90
CA LEU A 126 -12.39 14.99 -7.68
C LEU A 126 -13.58 15.32 -6.78
N TYR A 127 -13.29 15.90 -5.63
CA TYR A 127 -14.24 16.41 -4.66
C TYR A 127 -14.39 17.91 -4.79
N ALA A 128 -15.62 18.43 -4.73
CA ALA A 128 -15.94 19.84 -4.63
C ALA A 128 -16.87 20.09 -3.45
N ARG A 129 -17.00 21.33 -3.01
CA ARG A 129 -17.98 21.69 -1.96
C ARG A 129 -19.39 21.35 -2.40
N MET A 130 -20.22 20.92 -1.47
CA MET A 130 -21.64 20.56 -1.75
C MET A 130 -22.43 21.70 -2.33
N ASP A 131 -22.15 22.94 -1.91
CA ASP A 131 -22.83 24.17 -2.31
C ASP A 131 -22.28 24.86 -3.57
N ASP A 132 -21.25 24.30 -4.19
CA ASP A 132 -20.62 24.90 -5.38
C ASP A 132 -21.36 24.47 -6.67
N ASP A 133 -22.33 25.20 -7.10
CA ASP A 133 -23.15 24.92 -8.30
C ASP A 133 -22.43 25.14 -9.63
N ARG A 134 -21.15 25.50 -9.63
CA ARG A 134 -20.35 25.64 -10.85
C ARG A 134 -19.97 24.30 -11.47
N TYR A 135 -19.86 23.23 -10.65
CA TYR A 135 -19.33 21.93 -11.07
C TYR A 135 -20.33 20.81 -10.86
N TYR A 136 -20.61 20.07 -11.93
CA TYR A 136 -21.45 18.88 -11.94
C TYR A 136 -20.65 17.64 -12.34
N TYR A 137 -21.21 16.47 -12.09
CA TYR A 137 -20.52 15.20 -12.36
C TYR A 137 -20.19 15.03 -13.84
N ASN A 138 -18.89 14.92 -14.16
CA ASN A 138 -18.33 14.77 -15.52
C ASN A 138 -18.63 15.93 -16.48
N ASP A 139 -18.91 17.12 -15.97
CA ASP A 139 -19.02 18.34 -16.77
C ASP A 139 -17.64 18.91 -17.07
N PHE A 140 -16.93 18.27 -18.01
CA PHE A 140 -15.54 18.60 -18.35
C PHE A 140 -15.39 20.02 -18.96
N GLU A 141 -16.44 20.59 -19.55
CA GLU A 141 -16.41 21.95 -20.06
C GLU A 141 -16.29 22.96 -18.90
N ALA A 142 -17.01 22.72 -17.82
CA ALA A 142 -16.94 23.55 -16.61
C ALA A 142 -15.60 23.40 -15.87
N PHE A 143 -14.86 22.32 -16.11
CA PHE A 143 -13.57 22.07 -15.43
C PHE A 143 -12.42 22.90 -16.03
N ASN A 144 -12.60 23.60 -17.14
CA ASN A 144 -11.53 24.42 -17.72
C ASN A 144 -11.09 25.54 -16.78
N GLY A 145 -9.80 25.48 -16.38
CA GLY A 145 -9.20 26.43 -15.45
C GLY A 145 -9.53 26.16 -13.97
N ILE A 146 -10.13 25.00 -13.65
CA ILE A 146 -10.42 24.60 -12.27
C ILE A 146 -9.11 24.51 -11.45
N ARG A 147 -9.12 25.08 -10.25
CA ARG A 147 -8.01 24.99 -9.30
C ARG A 147 -8.19 23.74 -8.45
N VAL A 148 -7.20 22.84 -8.47
CA VAL A 148 -7.26 21.56 -7.79
C VAL A 148 -6.18 21.47 -6.74
N ALA A 149 -6.54 21.11 -5.50
CA ALA A 149 -5.57 20.72 -4.50
C ALA A 149 -5.24 19.21 -4.66
N GLY A 150 -3.97 18.87 -4.50
CA GLY A 150 -3.49 17.50 -4.48
C GLY A 150 -2.43 17.31 -3.41
N LEU A 151 -2.31 16.08 -2.92
CA LEU A 151 -1.29 15.72 -1.96
C LEU A 151 0.08 15.62 -2.67
N LYS A 152 1.10 16.22 -2.10
CA LYS A 152 2.46 16.19 -2.66
C LYS A 152 2.97 14.76 -2.82
N GLU A 153 3.68 14.47 -3.91
CA GLU A 153 4.21 13.13 -4.27
C GLU A 153 3.12 12.05 -4.46
N SER A 154 1.86 12.48 -4.60
CA SER A 154 0.74 11.57 -4.81
C SER A 154 0.59 11.21 -6.30
N PHE A 155 0.36 9.91 -6.58
CA PHE A 155 0.11 9.45 -7.95
C PHE A 155 -1.19 10.01 -8.53
N GLN A 156 -2.16 10.40 -7.69
CA GLN A 156 -3.43 10.99 -8.11
C GLN A 156 -3.21 12.29 -8.91
N ASN A 157 -2.13 13.03 -8.61
CA ASN A 157 -1.76 14.25 -9.33
C ASN A 157 -1.38 13.93 -10.79
N ASP A 158 -0.65 12.86 -11.02
CA ASP A 158 -0.22 12.45 -12.36
C ASP A 158 -1.38 11.80 -13.14
N ASP A 159 -2.17 10.95 -12.49
CA ASP A 159 -3.38 10.40 -13.08
C ASP A 159 -4.36 11.52 -13.50
N LEU A 160 -4.49 12.59 -12.70
CA LEU A 160 -5.32 13.74 -13.06
C LEU A 160 -4.80 14.46 -14.30
N LYS A 161 -3.47 14.66 -14.41
CA LYS A 161 -2.85 15.28 -15.60
C LYS A 161 -3.16 14.48 -16.88
N GLU A 162 -2.99 13.16 -16.80
CA GLU A 162 -3.29 12.25 -17.93
C GLU A 162 -4.80 12.27 -18.26
N TYR A 163 -5.64 12.25 -17.25
CA TYR A 163 -7.09 12.24 -17.42
C TYR A 163 -7.61 13.56 -18.01
N ALA A 164 -7.11 14.72 -17.52
CA ALA A 164 -7.46 16.04 -18.04
C ALA A 164 -7.10 16.16 -19.52
N LYS A 165 -5.90 15.70 -19.91
CA LYS A 165 -5.48 15.63 -21.31
C LYS A 165 -6.43 14.76 -22.16
N LYS A 166 -6.83 13.59 -21.65
CA LYS A 166 -7.75 12.68 -22.34
C LYS A 166 -9.15 13.24 -22.50
N LYS A 167 -9.59 14.08 -21.55
CA LYS A 167 -10.94 14.68 -21.51
C LYS A 167 -10.99 16.11 -22.01
N ASP A 168 -9.86 16.64 -22.46
CA ASP A 168 -9.69 17.96 -23.05
C ASP A 168 -10.14 19.11 -22.14
N PHE A 169 -9.69 19.07 -20.86
CA PHE A 169 -9.85 20.19 -19.95
C PHE A 169 -8.52 20.59 -19.32
N SER A 170 -8.40 21.87 -18.93
CA SER A 170 -7.23 22.43 -18.24
C SER A 170 -7.53 22.62 -16.75
N PHE A 171 -6.49 22.53 -15.92
CA PHE A 171 -6.60 22.80 -14.48
C PHE A 171 -5.29 23.38 -13.95
N GLU A 172 -5.36 24.02 -12.78
CA GLU A 172 -4.22 24.48 -12.00
C GLU A 172 -4.05 23.58 -10.76
N LEU A 173 -2.90 22.87 -10.64
CA LEU A 173 -2.60 22.02 -9.49
C LEU A 173 -1.88 22.85 -8.41
N LYS A 174 -2.37 22.76 -7.16
CA LYS A 174 -1.69 23.23 -5.95
C LYS A 174 -1.44 22.04 -5.05
N GLU A 175 -0.17 21.83 -4.69
CA GLU A 175 0.22 20.71 -3.84
C GLU A 175 0.30 21.13 -2.37
N TYR A 176 -0.21 20.25 -1.48
CA TYR A 176 -0.22 20.41 -0.04
C TYR A 176 0.43 19.19 0.63
N MET A 177 0.81 19.33 1.90
CA MET A 177 1.54 18.26 2.60
C MET A 177 0.62 17.23 3.23
N THR A 178 -0.63 17.60 3.53
CA THR A 178 -1.61 16.71 4.17
C THR A 178 -2.95 16.75 3.45
N THR A 179 -3.74 15.70 3.62
CA THR A 179 -5.14 15.63 3.13
C THR A 179 -5.99 16.73 3.76
N GLU A 180 -5.79 16.99 5.06
CA GLU A 180 -6.50 18.05 5.79
C GLU A 180 -6.24 19.44 5.16
N GLU A 181 -4.98 19.76 4.86
CA GLU A 181 -4.63 21.02 4.19
C GLU A 181 -5.29 21.16 2.81
N CYS A 182 -5.42 20.06 2.04
CA CYS A 182 -6.12 20.07 0.76
C CYS A 182 -7.59 20.46 0.94
N PHE A 183 -8.29 19.84 1.89
CA PHE A 183 -9.72 20.12 2.14
C PHE A 183 -9.93 21.48 2.81
N GLN A 184 -9.02 21.91 3.70
CA GLN A 184 -9.06 23.27 4.24
C GLN A 184 -8.94 24.32 3.12
N ALA A 185 -8.03 24.13 2.17
CA ALA A 185 -7.90 25.03 1.02
C ALA A 185 -9.17 25.05 0.14
N LEU A 186 -9.91 23.94 0.07
CA LEU A 186 -11.20 23.86 -0.61
C LEU A 186 -12.28 24.66 0.14
N GLU A 187 -12.37 24.54 1.46
CA GLU A 187 -13.30 25.29 2.30
C GLU A 187 -13.04 26.80 2.26
N GLU A 188 -11.78 27.19 2.30
CA GLU A 188 -11.36 28.60 2.20
C GLU A 188 -11.54 29.20 0.79
N GLY A 189 -11.88 28.38 -0.22
CA GLY A 189 -12.02 28.80 -1.62
C GLY A 189 -10.68 29.11 -2.29
N ALA A 190 -9.55 28.69 -1.72
CA ALA A 190 -8.23 28.80 -2.33
C ALA A 190 -8.07 27.89 -3.56
N VAL A 191 -8.84 26.79 -3.57
CA VAL A 191 -9.01 25.84 -4.68
C VAL A 191 -10.50 25.58 -4.90
N ASP A 192 -10.85 24.96 -6.03
CA ASP A 192 -12.24 24.64 -6.41
C ASP A 192 -12.54 23.16 -6.24
N ALA A 193 -11.52 22.32 -6.25
CA ALA A 193 -11.64 20.88 -6.05
C ALA A 193 -10.43 20.29 -5.33
N VAL A 194 -10.57 19.08 -4.80
CA VAL A 194 -9.49 18.24 -4.27
C VAL A 194 -9.43 16.95 -5.06
N VAL A 195 -8.24 16.57 -5.54
CA VAL A 195 -8.02 15.22 -6.07
C VAL A 195 -7.57 14.30 -4.93
N GLN A 196 -8.28 13.17 -4.76
CA GLN A 196 -7.98 12.23 -3.71
C GLN A 196 -8.34 10.80 -4.15
N GLY A 197 -7.91 9.80 -3.40
CA GLY A 197 -8.30 8.42 -3.62
C GLY A 197 -9.73 8.12 -3.15
N SER A 198 -10.35 7.11 -3.77
CA SER A 198 -11.74 6.75 -3.50
C SER A 198 -11.96 6.00 -2.19
N LEU A 199 -10.88 5.61 -1.50
CA LEU A 199 -10.96 4.97 -0.18
C LEU A 199 -11.15 6.02 0.94
N VAL A 200 -10.80 7.27 0.67
CA VAL A 200 -11.11 8.38 1.57
C VAL A 200 -12.61 8.68 1.47
N GLY A 201 -13.36 8.30 2.48
CA GLY A 201 -14.79 8.62 2.57
C GLY A 201 -14.99 10.08 2.95
N MET A 202 -15.45 10.91 2.02
CA MET A 202 -15.68 12.34 2.22
C MET A 202 -17.15 12.67 1.91
N ASP A 203 -18.03 12.30 2.83
CA ASP A 203 -19.50 12.44 2.66
C ASP A 203 -19.96 13.90 2.67
N ASP A 204 -19.16 14.81 3.23
CA ASP A 204 -19.44 16.25 3.28
C ASP A 204 -19.16 16.98 1.95
N TYR A 205 -18.59 16.27 0.97
CA TYR A 205 -18.22 16.81 -0.34
C TYR A 205 -18.90 16.07 -1.48
N LYS A 206 -19.22 16.78 -2.55
CA LYS A 206 -19.74 16.13 -3.74
C LYS A 206 -18.63 15.65 -4.66
N ILE A 207 -18.84 14.47 -5.23
CA ILE A 207 -17.97 13.94 -6.26
C ILE A 207 -18.36 14.56 -7.60
N ILE A 208 -17.41 15.26 -8.23
CA ILE A 208 -17.61 15.85 -9.57
C ILE A 208 -16.96 15.01 -10.68
N CYS A 209 -16.03 14.10 -10.35
CA CYS A 209 -15.42 13.19 -11.31
C CYS A 209 -14.80 11.97 -10.61
N ARG A 210 -14.82 10.80 -11.28
CA ARG A 210 -14.12 9.58 -10.86
C ARG A 210 -13.38 8.98 -12.04
N PHE A 211 -12.11 8.61 -11.85
CA PHE A 211 -11.25 8.10 -12.93
C PHE A 211 -10.11 7.22 -12.37
N GLY A 212 -9.31 6.65 -13.25
CA GLY A 212 -8.01 6.06 -12.95
C GLY A 212 -8.04 4.96 -11.88
N ALA A 213 -8.94 3.95 -12.02
CA ALA A 213 -8.91 2.83 -11.07
C ALA A 213 -7.58 2.06 -11.18
N GLN A 214 -6.77 2.10 -10.14
CA GLN A 214 -5.44 1.51 -10.06
C GLN A 214 -5.35 0.50 -8.91
N PRO A 215 -4.60 -0.60 -9.06
CA PRO A 215 -4.27 -1.47 -7.94
C PRO A 215 -3.24 -0.81 -7.03
N PHE A 216 -3.35 -1.04 -5.71
CA PHE A 216 -2.31 -0.69 -4.75
C PHE A 216 -1.67 -1.94 -4.14
N TYR A 217 -0.44 -1.78 -3.64
CA TYR A 217 0.47 -2.84 -3.22
C TYR A 217 1.05 -2.53 -1.82
N LEU A 218 1.62 -3.58 -1.22
CA LEU A 218 2.47 -3.47 -0.04
C LEU A 218 3.90 -3.24 -0.46
#